data_8a85f88116de525913e2dae78a94cf28
#
_entry.id   8a85f88116de525913e2dae78a94cf28
#
_cell.length_a   1.000
_cell.length_b   1.000
_cell.length_c   1.000
_cell.angle_alpha   90.00
_cell.angle_beta   90.00
_cell.angle_gamma   90.00
#
_symmetry.space_group_name_H-M   'P 1'
#
loop_
_entity.id
_entity.type
_entity.pdbx_description
1 polymer ?
#
loop_
_entity_poly.entity_id
_entity_poly.type
_entity_poly.pdbx_seq_one_letter_code
_entity_poly.pdbx_strand_id
1 'polypeptide(L)'
;MISRRNLLSGLVAATAAGCSAAPRASLAPYQYPIAPPPPDRASLGLDAVIDLSRFVTVTDFRLVRQSNIMGVIHKATEGGDYADAMCAARRPQAEAAGLLWGTYHFGTGQMSGAQQAAFFLRVSRPGPRTLLALDLELNENNPPNSMRLDQAEAFVQAVAEATGRLPVVYVHPTWANGDPLPNSGYSLDARITPDSILARCGLWVADYHDSPEVPLAWAANGWRLWQYAGDESAGRPAYGQTTIVRGVSHCDRNLFSGDAAALDRFWGTAN
;
A
#
# COMPACT_ATOMS: atom_id res chain seq x y z
N MET A 1 60.39 -18.05 -50.46
CA MET A 1 60.86 -19.25 -51.18
C MET A 1 59.67 -20.20 -51.25
N ILE A 2 59.01 -20.35 -52.43
CA ILE A 2 59.05 -21.53 -53.30
C ILE A 2 58.51 -22.79 -52.58
N SER A 3 57.51 -23.50 -52.99
CA SER A 3 57.02 -23.92 -54.31
C SER A 3 55.76 -24.83 -54.15
N ARG A 4 54.70 -24.58 -54.81
CA ARG A 4 54.04 -25.31 -55.91
C ARG A 4 53.81 -26.83 -55.83
N ARG A 5 52.54 -27.22 -56.14
CA ARG A 5 52.00 -28.33 -56.92
C ARG A 5 51.76 -29.66 -56.17
N ASN A 6 50.66 -30.40 -56.37
CA ASN A 6 49.93 -30.74 -57.58
C ASN A 6 48.53 -31.33 -57.30
N LEU A 7 47.64 -31.13 -58.22
CA LEU A 7 46.38 -31.76 -58.52
C LEU A 7 46.39 -33.30 -58.40
N LEU A 8 45.27 -33.86 -57.94
CA LEU A 8 44.70 -35.06 -58.47
C LEU A 8 43.19 -35.07 -58.31
N SER A 9 42.53 -35.13 -59.44
CA SER A 9 41.07 -35.22 -59.58
C SER A 9 40.57 -36.64 -59.19
N GLY A 10 39.59 -36.71 -58.35
CA GLY A 10 38.84 -37.89 -58.06
C GLY A 10 37.33 -37.59 -58.12
N LEU A 11 36.72 -38.03 -59.23
CA LEU A 11 35.26 -37.98 -59.37
C LEU A 11 34.66 -39.07 -58.46
N VAL A 12 33.88 -38.59 -57.43
CA VAL A 12 33.03 -39.50 -56.65
C VAL A 12 31.60 -39.16 -56.99
N ALA A 13 30.89 -40.05 -57.59
CA ALA A 13 29.47 -39.97 -57.86
C ALA A 13 28.68 -39.93 -56.52
N ALA A 14 28.06 -38.83 -56.24
CA ALA A 14 27.15 -38.71 -55.09
C ALA A 14 25.76 -39.23 -55.49
N THR A 15 25.37 -40.39 -54.96
CA THR A 15 23.99 -40.86 -54.96
C THR A 15 23.17 -39.95 -54.03
N ALA A 16 22.23 -39.22 -54.61
CA ALA A 16 21.29 -38.45 -53.87
C ALA A 16 20.29 -39.37 -53.15
N ALA A 17 20.52 -39.60 -51.87
CA ALA A 17 19.51 -40.18 -50.99
C ALA A 17 18.47 -39.08 -50.66
N GLY A 18 17.28 -39.20 -51.23
CA GLY A 18 16.16 -38.32 -50.95
C GLY A 18 15.71 -38.49 -49.49
N CYS A 19 16.08 -37.56 -48.64
CA CYS A 19 15.45 -37.42 -47.33
C CYS A 19 14.04 -36.91 -47.54
N SER A 20 13.02 -37.79 -47.48
CA SER A 20 11.64 -37.37 -47.32
C SER A 20 11.50 -36.73 -45.91
N ALA A 21 11.36 -35.43 -45.90
CA ALA A 21 11.05 -34.71 -44.67
C ALA A 21 9.65 -35.15 -44.20
N ALA A 22 9.59 -35.77 -43.03
CA ALA A 22 8.33 -36.03 -42.36
C ALA A 22 7.57 -34.73 -42.16
N PRO A 23 6.24 -34.69 -42.34
CA PRO A 23 5.46 -33.48 -42.12
C PRO A 23 5.63 -33.04 -40.67
N ARG A 24 6.15 -31.83 -40.45
CA ARG A 24 6.18 -31.22 -39.14
C ARG A 24 4.74 -31.08 -38.67
N ALA A 25 4.36 -31.79 -37.62
CA ALA A 25 3.11 -31.57 -36.94
C ALA A 25 3.08 -30.08 -36.52
N SER A 26 2.14 -29.32 -37.09
CA SER A 26 1.84 -28.00 -36.67
C SER A 26 1.28 -28.10 -35.23
N LEU A 27 2.11 -27.75 -34.25
CA LEU A 27 1.61 -27.56 -32.88
C LEU A 27 0.64 -26.41 -32.94
N ALA A 28 -0.64 -26.67 -32.65
CA ALA A 28 -1.61 -25.63 -32.45
C ALA A 28 -1.05 -24.65 -31.41
N PRO A 29 -1.21 -23.33 -31.61
CA PRO A 29 -0.72 -22.36 -30.64
C PRO A 29 -1.36 -22.67 -29.27
N TYR A 30 -0.52 -22.84 -28.25
CA TYR A 30 -0.97 -23.06 -26.89
C TYR A 30 -1.79 -21.83 -26.48
N GLN A 31 -3.09 -22.01 -26.32
CA GLN A 31 -3.97 -20.99 -25.78
C GLN A 31 -3.77 -20.99 -24.26
N TYR A 32 -3.09 -19.95 -23.77
CA TYR A 32 -3.07 -19.70 -22.34
C TYR A 32 -4.53 -19.51 -21.87
N PRO A 33 -4.94 -20.14 -20.76
CA PRO A 33 -6.23 -19.82 -20.16
C PRO A 33 -6.31 -18.32 -19.98
N ILE A 34 -7.34 -17.69 -20.52
CA ILE A 34 -7.61 -16.26 -20.26
C ILE A 34 -7.91 -16.20 -18.76
N ALA A 35 -7.06 -15.51 -18.02
CA ALA A 35 -7.34 -15.23 -16.60
C ALA A 35 -8.71 -14.53 -16.52
N PRO A 36 -9.56 -14.88 -15.56
CA PRO A 36 -10.81 -14.15 -15.35
C PRO A 36 -10.48 -12.66 -15.19
N PRO A 37 -11.33 -11.75 -15.70
CA PRO A 37 -11.13 -10.34 -15.47
C PRO A 37 -11.04 -10.08 -13.96
N PRO A 38 -10.17 -9.16 -13.51
CA PRO A 38 -10.09 -8.81 -12.10
C PRO A 38 -11.48 -8.36 -11.61
N PRO A 39 -11.85 -8.66 -10.35
CA PRO A 39 -13.12 -8.22 -9.80
C PRO A 39 -13.25 -6.70 -9.96
N ASP A 40 -14.45 -6.24 -10.31
CA ASP A 40 -14.77 -4.83 -10.31
C ASP A 40 -14.60 -4.28 -8.88
N ARG A 41 -13.54 -3.52 -8.65
CA ARG A 41 -13.24 -2.95 -7.33
C ARG A 41 -14.37 -2.08 -6.80
N ALA A 42 -15.17 -1.47 -7.66
CA ALA A 42 -16.34 -0.72 -7.26
C ALA A 42 -17.38 -1.60 -6.53
N SER A 43 -17.36 -2.91 -6.76
CA SER A 43 -18.20 -3.87 -6.02
C SER A 43 -17.66 -4.18 -4.62
N LEU A 44 -16.39 -3.89 -4.33
CA LEU A 44 -15.75 -4.18 -3.05
C LEU A 44 -15.80 -3.00 -2.07
N GLY A 45 -15.96 -1.77 -2.57
CA GLY A 45 -16.01 -0.59 -1.72
C GLY A 45 -15.98 0.72 -2.49
N LEU A 46 -15.97 1.83 -1.76
CA LEU A 46 -15.94 3.19 -2.30
C LEU A 46 -14.50 3.65 -2.53
N ASP A 47 -14.10 3.87 -3.79
CA ASP A 47 -12.78 4.38 -4.17
C ASP A 47 -12.75 5.92 -4.04
N ALA A 48 -12.59 6.41 -2.82
CA ALA A 48 -12.73 7.83 -2.51
C ALA A 48 -11.74 8.37 -1.49
N VAL A 49 -10.67 7.61 -1.18
CA VAL A 49 -9.65 8.04 -0.22
C VAL A 49 -8.26 7.92 -0.84
N ILE A 50 -7.44 8.91 -0.62
CA ILE A 50 -6.01 8.89 -0.96
C ILE A 50 -5.18 9.14 0.27
N ASP A 51 -3.95 8.64 0.29
CA ASP A 51 -2.99 9.06 1.29
C ASP A 51 -1.75 9.70 0.65
N LEU A 52 -1.13 10.59 1.40
CA LEU A 52 -0.13 11.51 0.92
C LEU A 52 0.99 11.71 1.95
N SER A 53 2.16 12.07 1.43
CA SER A 53 3.26 12.63 2.22
C SER A 53 3.84 13.86 1.52
N ARG A 54 4.87 14.45 2.10
CA ARG A 54 5.59 15.58 1.47
C ARG A 54 6.14 15.27 0.07
N PHE A 55 6.37 14.00 -0.24
CA PHE A 55 6.93 13.58 -1.52
C PHE A 55 5.94 13.70 -2.67
N VAL A 56 4.64 13.70 -2.37
CA VAL A 56 3.60 13.94 -3.38
C VAL A 56 3.46 15.43 -3.66
N THR A 57 3.54 15.83 -4.92
CA THR A 57 3.23 17.21 -5.32
C THR A 57 1.72 17.39 -5.39
N VAL A 58 1.19 18.31 -4.60
CA VAL A 58 -0.23 18.71 -4.67
C VAL A 58 -0.31 20.08 -5.33
N THR A 59 -1.04 20.18 -6.43
CA THR A 59 -1.24 21.43 -7.16
C THR A 59 -2.58 22.10 -6.83
N ASP A 60 -3.66 21.32 -6.60
CA ASP A 60 -4.98 21.86 -6.27
C ASP A 60 -5.89 20.79 -5.65
N PHE A 61 -6.25 20.93 -4.39
CA PHE A 61 -7.19 20.02 -3.71
C PHE A 61 -8.63 20.08 -4.25
N ARG A 62 -9.03 21.16 -4.94
CA ARG A 62 -10.34 21.20 -5.61
C ARG A 62 -10.39 20.22 -6.78
N LEU A 63 -9.27 20.06 -7.51
CA LEU A 63 -9.16 19.04 -8.56
C LEU A 63 -9.18 17.62 -7.97
N VAL A 64 -8.54 17.43 -6.81
CA VAL A 64 -8.62 16.17 -6.07
C VAL A 64 -10.08 15.85 -5.73
N ARG A 65 -10.81 16.81 -5.17
CA ARG A 65 -12.25 16.65 -4.85
C ARG A 65 -13.10 16.33 -6.07
N GLN A 66 -12.82 16.98 -7.21
CA GLN A 66 -13.50 16.74 -8.49
C GLN A 66 -13.16 15.38 -9.11
N SER A 67 -12.14 14.70 -8.64
CA SER A 67 -11.80 13.32 -9.02
C SER A 67 -12.52 12.26 -8.17
N ASN A 68 -13.63 12.62 -7.54
CA ASN A 68 -14.43 11.78 -6.64
C ASN A 68 -13.74 11.39 -5.33
N ILE A 69 -12.63 12.03 -4.98
CA ILE A 69 -11.98 11.84 -3.69
C ILE A 69 -12.78 12.59 -2.61
N MET A 70 -13.06 11.91 -1.51
CA MET A 70 -13.76 12.45 -0.36
C MET A 70 -12.83 12.67 0.83
N GLY A 71 -11.81 11.82 0.99
CA GLY A 71 -10.89 11.86 2.11
C GLY A 71 -9.42 11.84 1.71
N VAL A 72 -8.61 12.55 2.48
CA VAL A 72 -7.15 12.59 2.37
C VAL A 72 -6.56 12.26 3.73
N ILE A 73 -5.66 11.27 3.79
CA ILE A 73 -4.87 10.94 4.97
C ILE A 73 -3.42 11.37 4.69
N HIS A 74 -2.87 12.28 5.49
CA HIS A 74 -1.55 12.86 5.23
C HIS A 74 -0.55 12.45 6.32
N LYS A 75 0.68 12.08 5.93
CA LYS A 75 1.76 11.87 6.90
C LYS A 75 1.91 13.12 7.77
N ALA A 76 1.83 12.96 9.08
CA ALA A 76 2.07 14.05 10.02
C ALA A 76 3.44 13.91 10.67
N THR A 77 3.78 12.70 11.11
CA THR A 77 5.00 12.46 11.88
C THR A 77 5.58 11.07 11.60
N GLU A 78 6.83 10.92 11.98
CA GLU A 78 7.54 9.64 12.04
C GLU A 78 8.41 9.61 13.29
N GLY A 79 8.39 8.50 14.01
CA GLY A 79 9.16 8.35 15.25
C GLY A 79 8.89 9.46 16.25
N GLY A 80 9.95 9.91 16.92
CA GLY A 80 9.79 10.90 18.01
C GLY A 80 10.09 12.35 17.63
N ASP A 81 10.62 12.61 16.44
CA ASP A 81 11.22 13.90 16.10
C ASP A 81 10.97 14.39 14.65
N TYR A 82 10.56 13.51 13.74
CA TYR A 82 10.27 13.93 12.37
C TYR A 82 8.80 14.40 12.23
N ALA A 83 8.62 15.63 11.74
CA ALA A 83 7.32 16.17 11.35
C ALA A 83 7.31 16.48 9.85
N ASP A 84 6.27 16.02 9.15
CA ASP A 84 6.07 16.36 7.73
C ASP A 84 5.63 17.81 7.60
N ALA A 85 6.50 18.64 7.04
CA ALA A 85 6.29 20.09 6.93
C ALA A 85 5.06 20.46 6.07
N MET A 86 4.63 19.57 5.16
CA MET A 86 3.51 19.84 4.26
C MET A 86 2.15 19.57 4.92
N CYS A 87 2.11 18.75 5.97
CA CYS A 87 0.86 18.35 6.62
C CYS A 87 0.06 19.56 7.11
N ALA A 88 0.69 20.43 7.90
CA ALA A 88 0.03 21.61 8.45
C ALA A 88 -0.37 22.65 7.37
N ALA A 89 0.45 22.77 6.31
CA ALA A 89 0.18 23.70 5.22
C ALA A 89 -0.96 23.26 4.29
N ARG A 90 -1.09 21.94 4.10
CA ARG A 90 -2.10 21.34 3.19
C ARG A 90 -3.47 21.19 3.83
N ARG A 91 -3.54 20.98 5.14
CA ARG A 91 -4.80 20.78 5.84
C ARG A 91 -5.86 21.83 5.52
N PRO A 92 -5.65 23.15 5.71
CA PRO A 92 -6.67 24.15 5.46
C PRO A 92 -7.09 24.20 3.99
N GLN A 93 -6.20 23.85 3.06
CA GLN A 93 -6.50 23.81 1.63
C GLN A 93 -7.41 22.62 1.28
N ALA A 94 -7.15 21.44 1.87
CA ALA A 94 -7.97 20.26 1.69
C ALA A 94 -9.37 20.42 2.30
N GLU A 95 -9.44 20.94 3.54
CA GLU A 95 -10.70 21.23 4.23
C GLU A 95 -11.53 22.29 3.47
N ALA A 96 -10.89 23.35 2.94
CA ALA A 96 -11.56 24.35 2.11
C ALA A 96 -12.07 23.80 0.76
N ALA A 97 -11.46 22.74 0.24
CA ALA A 97 -11.94 22.03 -0.93
C ALA A 97 -13.08 21.02 -0.62
N GLY A 98 -13.51 20.92 0.64
CA GLY A 98 -14.55 19.99 1.08
C GLY A 98 -14.08 18.54 1.20
N LEU A 99 -12.78 18.34 1.42
CA LEU A 99 -12.21 17.01 1.69
C LEU A 99 -12.19 16.74 3.19
N LEU A 100 -12.49 15.51 3.56
CA LEU A 100 -12.26 14.97 4.89
C LEU A 100 -10.75 14.88 5.13
N TRP A 101 -10.28 15.31 6.31
CA TRP A 101 -8.87 15.35 6.64
C TRP A 101 -8.50 14.30 7.68
N GLY A 102 -7.49 13.51 7.39
CA GLY A 102 -6.86 12.56 8.30
C GLY A 102 -5.35 12.75 8.35
N THR A 103 -4.74 12.20 9.38
CA THR A 103 -3.29 12.18 9.54
C THR A 103 -2.80 10.82 9.98
N TYR A 104 -1.60 10.44 9.53
CA TYR A 104 -0.95 9.23 10.00
C TYR A 104 0.42 9.49 10.63
N HIS A 105 0.81 8.59 11.51
CA HIS A 105 2.11 8.50 12.16
C HIS A 105 2.83 7.24 11.70
N PHE A 106 4.00 7.38 11.12
CA PHE A 106 4.87 6.26 10.81
C PHE A 106 5.61 5.81 12.07
N GLY A 107 5.33 4.59 12.51
CA GLY A 107 5.87 4.04 13.75
C GLY A 107 7.33 3.61 13.63
N THR A 108 8.16 3.96 14.61
CA THR A 108 9.56 3.52 14.68
C THR A 108 9.91 2.87 16.01
N GLY A 109 11.06 2.17 16.04
CA GLY A 109 11.53 1.43 17.22
C GLY A 109 12.27 2.27 18.28
N GLN A 110 12.65 3.52 17.99
CA GLN A 110 13.58 4.29 18.82
C GLN A 110 12.96 4.84 20.11
N MET A 111 11.66 5.15 20.13
CA MET A 111 10.98 5.75 21.26
C MET A 111 9.79 4.90 21.70
N SER A 112 9.34 5.09 22.94
CA SER A 112 8.12 4.41 23.40
C SER A 112 6.91 4.83 22.58
N GLY A 113 5.93 3.93 22.42
CA GLY A 113 4.70 4.24 21.68
C GLY A 113 3.96 5.46 22.25
N ALA A 114 3.91 5.60 23.58
CA ALA A 114 3.29 6.75 24.22
C ALA A 114 4.01 8.09 23.91
N GLN A 115 5.33 8.10 23.81
CA GLN A 115 6.09 9.30 23.41
C GLN A 115 5.82 9.65 21.94
N GLN A 116 5.79 8.65 21.05
CA GLN A 116 5.43 8.84 19.65
C GLN A 116 4.00 9.36 19.51
N ALA A 117 3.04 8.82 20.25
CA ALA A 117 1.66 9.30 20.29
C ALA A 117 1.55 10.76 20.73
N ALA A 118 2.25 11.14 21.81
CA ALA A 118 2.26 12.53 22.29
C ALA A 118 2.86 13.49 21.25
N PHE A 119 3.91 13.07 20.54
CA PHE A 119 4.49 13.83 19.44
C PHE A 119 3.51 13.97 18.27
N PHE A 120 2.91 12.86 17.84
CA PHE A 120 1.92 12.81 16.78
C PHE A 120 0.74 13.75 17.04
N LEU A 121 0.13 13.68 18.22
CA LEU A 121 -1.01 14.53 18.61
C LEU A 121 -0.64 16.02 18.67
N ARG A 122 0.57 16.33 19.14
CA ARG A 122 1.07 17.72 19.19
C ARG A 122 1.24 18.31 17.78
N VAL A 123 1.71 17.51 16.81
CA VAL A 123 1.93 17.97 15.42
C VAL A 123 0.62 17.98 14.63
N SER A 124 -0.15 16.89 14.69
CA SER A 124 -1.37 16.74 13.91
C SER A 124 -2.52 17.64 14.39
N ARG A 125 -2.53 18.05 15.67
CA ARG A 125 -3.56 18.92 16.27
C ARG A 125 -4.97 18.49 15.85
N PRO A 126 -5.39 17.26 16.18
CA PRO A 126 -6.62 16.72 15.63
C PRO A 126 -7.85 17.48 16.17
N GLY A 127 -8.78 17.78 15.28
CA GLY A 127 -10.14 18.17 15.62
C GLY A 127 -11.06 16.96 15.80
N PRO A 128 -12.32 17.20 16.17
CA PRO A 128 -13.30 16.11 16.36
C PRO A 128 -13.49 15.22 15.12
N ARG A 129 -13.29 15.78 13.93
CA ARG A 129 -13.44 15.10 12.65
C ARG A 129 -12.11 14.80 11.95
N THR A 130 -10.99 14.84 12.64
CA THR A 130 -9.72 14.42 12.07
C THR A 130 -9.54 12.94 12.28
N LEU A 131 -9.44 12.15 11.19
CA LEU A 131 -9.07 10.74 11.28
C LEU A 131 -7.61 10.65 11.71
N LEU A 132 -7.33 9.76 12.68
CA LEU A 132 -5.98 9.47 13.16
C LEU A 132 -5.60 8.05 12.76
N ALA A 133 -4.39 7.85 12.29
CA ALA A 133 -3.90 6.53 11.93
C ALA A 133 -2.49 6.27 12.47
N LEU A 134 -2.24 5.02 12.86
CA LEU A 134 -0.92 4.45 13.07
C LEU A 134 -0.55 3.68 11.81
N ASP A 135 0.59 4.00 11.25
CA ASP A 135 1.24 3.28 10.18
C ASP A 135 2.27 2.32 10.81
N LEU A 136 1.91 1.03 10.82
CA LEU A 136 2.65 -0.06 11.46
C LEU A 136 3.21 -1.01 10.39
N GLU A 137 4.39 -0.69 9.90
CA GLU A 137 5.05 -1.46 8.87
C GLU A 137 6.56 -1.56 9.07
N LEU A 138 7.22 -2.31 8.20
CA LEU A 138 8.68 -2.38 8.15
C LEU A 138 9.26 -1.01 7.79
N ASN A 139 10.21 -0.53 8.58
CA ASN A 139 11.04 0.59 8.15
C ASN A 139 12.08 0.09 7.14
N GLU A 140 11.77 0.13 5.86
CA GLU A 140 12.64 -0.41 4.80
C GLU A 140 14.03 0.24 4.77
N ASN A 141 14.14 1.51 5.13
CA ASN A 141 15.41 2.22 5.17
C ASN A 141 16.27 1.85 6.39
N ASN A 142 15.64 1.38 7.46
CA ASN A 142 16.31 0.98 8.70
C ASN A 142 15.50 -0.10 9.42
N PRO A 143 15.49 -1.35 8.92
CA PRO A 143 14.66 -2.43 9.46
C PRO A 143 14.73 -2.65 10.96
N PRO A 144 15.91 -2.57 11.62
CA PRO A 144 15.99 -2.68 13.08
C PRO A 144 15.27 -1.55 13.84
N ASN A 145 14.93 -0.46 13.14
CA ASN A 145 14.17 0.66 13.70
C ASN A 145 12.68 0.59 13.36
N SER A 146 12.14 -0.56 13.01
CA SER A 146 10.71 -0.76 12.87
C SER A 146 10.02 -0.76 14.23
N MET A 147 8.80 -0.23 14.29
CA MET A 147 7.99 -0.24 15.51
C MET A 147 7.66 -1.68 15.92
N ARG A 148 7.86 -1.99 17.21
CA ARG A 148 7.49 -3.29 17.78
C ARG A 148 6.02 -3.30 18.22
N LEU A 149 5.48 -4.49 18.40
CA LEU A 149 4.07 -4.67 18.80
C LEU A 149 3.75 -3.97 20.12
N ASP A 150 4.60 -4.10 21.15
CA ASP A 150 4.40 -3.43 22.44
C ASP A 150 4.36 -1.90 22.34
N GLN A 151 5.15 -1.34 21.43
CA GLN A 151 5.16 0.12 21.16
C GLN A 151 3.90 0.55 20.39
N ALA A 152 3.43 -0.26 19.44
CA ALA A 152 2.20 0.01 18.69
C ALA A 152 0.98 -0.01 19.61
N GLU A 153 0.88 -0.98 20.53
CA GLU A 153 -0.19 -1.06 21.53
C GLU A 153 -0.17 0.15 22.48
N ALA A 154 1.02 0.52 22.98
CA ALA A 154 1.19 1.69 23.82
C ALA A 154 0.85 3.01 23.07
N PHE A 155 1.15 3.10 21.77
CA PHE A 155 0.76 4.24 20.94
C PHE A 155 -0.76 4.37 20.83
N VAL A 156 -1.44 3.27 20.48
CA VAL A 156 -2.90 3.25 20.33
C VAL A 156 -3.58 3.58 21.66
N GLN A 157 -3.10 3.00 22.75
CA GLN A 157 -3.62 3.28 24.09
C GLN A 157 -3.50 4.79 24.42
N ALA A 158 -2.33 5.37 24.20
CA ALA A 158 -2.10 6.80 24.48
C ALA A 158 -2.94 7.73 23.60
N VAL A 159 -3.14 7.39 22.31
CA VAL A 159 -4.03 8.15 21.43
C VAL A 159 -5.48 8.05 21.93
N ALA A 160 -5.94 6.85 22.30
CA ALA A 160 -7.30 6.64 22.80
C ALA A 160 -7.55 7.40 24.12
N GLU A 161 -6.61 7.38 25.05
CA GLU A 161 -6.68 8.12 26.31
C GLU A 161 -6.76 9.63 26.11
N ALA A 162 -5.94 10.15 25.18
CA ALA A 162 -5.87 11.60 24.92
C ALA A 162 -7.07 12.14 24.12
N THR A 163 -7.68 11.33 23.25
CA THR A 163 -8.70 11.79 22.30
C THR A 163 -10.10 11.23 22.54
N GLY A 164 -10.22 10.18 23.36
CA GLY A 164 -11.46 9.42 23.55
C GLY A 164 -11.81 8.53 22.35
N ARG A 165 -10.90 8.38 21.36
CA ARG A 165 -11.14 7.63 20.12
C ARG A 165 -9.95 6.73 19.78
N LEU A 166 -10.23 5.52 19.28
CA LEU A 166 -9.19 4.66 18.72
C LEU A 166 -8.72 5.22 17.37
N PRO A 167 -7.42 5.18 17.05
CA PRO A 167 -6.95 5.44 15.71
C PRO A 167 -7.29 4.28 14.77
N VAL A 168 -7.13 4.48 13.47
CA VAL A 168 -7.04 3.43 12.47
C VAL A 168 -5.63 2.83 12.51
N VAL A 169 -5.49 1.53 12.23
CA VAL A 169 -4.18 0.87 12.10
C VAL A 169 -3.98 0.45 10.66
N TYR A 170 -2.98 1.06 10.02
CA TYR A 170 -2.45 0.63 8.72
C TYR A 170 -1.43 -0.47 8.93
N VAL A 171 -1.60 -1.59 8.23
CA VAL A 171 -0.70 -2.74 8.34
C VAL A 171 -0.84 -3.68 7.14
N HIS A 172 0.28 -4.28 6.73
CA HIS A 172 0.28 -5.39 5.77
C HIS A 172 -0.13 -6.71 6.46
N PRO A 173 -0.92 -7.59 5.83
CA PRO A 173 -1.40 -8.83 6.44
C PRO A 173 -0.29 -9.73 6.99
N THR A 174 0.76 -9.97 6.22
CA THR A 174 1.92 -10.77 6.64
C THR A 174 2.57 -10.18 7.91
N TRP A 175 2.76 -8.84 7.93
CA TRP A 175 3.34 -8.14 9.09
C TRP A 175 2.45 -8.28 10.33
N ALA A 176 1.15 -8.07 10.18
CA ALA A 176 0.18 -8.20 11.26
C ALA A 176 0.10 -9.63 11.84
N ASN A 177 0.25 -10.63 10.97
CA ASN A 177 0.27 -12.04 11.38
C ASN A 177 1.59 -12.47 12.02
N GLY A 178 2.60 -11.59 12.06
CA GLY A 178 3.92 -11.88 12.62
C GLY A 178 4.78 -12.78 11.73
N ASP A 179 4.39 -12.94 10.47
CA ASP A 179 5.12 -13.74 9.51
C ASP A 179 6.25 -12.91 8.86
N PRO A 180 7.37 -13.54 8.47
CA PRO A 180 8.44 -12.85 7.78
C PRO A 180 8.00 -12.31 6.41
N LEU A 181 8.33 -11.05 6.12
CA LEU A 181 8.11 -10.47 4.80
C LEU A 181 9.00 -11.15 3.75
N PRO A 182 8.44 -11.56 2.60
CA PRO A 182 9.15 -12.38 1.61
C PRO A 182 10.47 -11.77 1.10
N ASN A 183 10.53 -10.46 0.96
CA ASN A 183 11.67 -9.77 0.36
C ASN A 183 12.78 -9.39 1.37
N SER A 184 12.48 -9.36 2.66
CA SER A 184 13.41 -8.89 3.69
C SER A 184 13.70 -9.90 4.79
N GLY A 185 12.79 -10.84 5.03
CA GLY A 185 12.84 -11.78 6.15
C GLY A 185 12.53 -11.15 7.53
N TYR A 186 12.27 -9.85 7.59
CA TYR A 186 11.84 -9.20 8.84
C TYR A 186 10.37 -9.47 9.12
N SER A 187 10.00 -9.49 10.40
CA SER A 187 8.63 -9.64 10.89
C SER A 187 8.39 -8.68 12.06
N LEU A 188 7.14 -8.58 12.50
CA LEU A 188 6.77 -7.84 13.71
C LEU A 188 7.20 -8.55 14.99
N ASP A 189 7.89 -9.69 14.87
CA ASP A 189 8.33 -10.61 15.93
C ASP A 189 7.19 -11.34 16.67
N ALA A 190 6.01 -10.75 16.72
CA ALA A 190 4.82 -11.37 17.33
C ALA A 190 3.57 -11.07 16.49
N ARG A 191 2.64 -12.00 16.49
CA ARG A 191 1.33 -11.83 15.85
C ARG A 191 0.47 -10.85 16.65
N ILE A 192 -0.23 -9.94 15.96
CA ILE A 192 -1.34 -9.22 16.55
C ILE A 192 -2.47 -10.22 16.82
N THR A 193 -2.96 -10.28 18.05
CA THR A 193 -4.03 -11.21 18.45
C THR A 193 -5.39 -10.50 18.50
N PRO A 194 -6.52 -11.23 18.44
CA PRO A 194 -7.85 -10.62 18.49
C PRO A 194 -8.16 -9.86 19.79
N ASP A 195 -7.45 -10.14 20.87
CA ASP A 195 -7.57 -9.45 22.17
C ASP A 195 -6.66 -8.22 22.30
N SER A 196 -5.74 -8.00 21.36
CA SER A 196 -4.94 -6.78 21.30
C SER A 196 -5.82 -5.55 21.14
N ILE A 197 -5.39 -4.43 21.74
CA ILE A 197 -6.04 -3.13 21.51
C ILE A 197 -6.00 -2.74 20.02
N LEU A 198 -5.01 -3.19 19.27
CA LEU A 198 -4.90 -2.93 17.83
C LEU A 198 -6.08 -3.54 17.07
N ALA A 199 -6.52 -4.75 17.43
CA ALA A 199 -7.64 -5.43 16.78
C ALA A 199 -9.00 -4.73 17.02
N ARG A 200 -9.09 -3.82 17.99
CA ARG A 200 -10.25 -2.96 18.24
C ARG A 200 -10.28 -1.72 17.36
N CYS A 201 -9.16 -1.38 16.74
CA CYS A 201 -9.04 -0.28 15.80
C CYS A 201 -9.65 -0.65 14.44
N GLY A 202 -10.12 0.35 13.70
CA GLY A 202 -10.44 0.15 12.29
C GLY A 202 -9.20 -0.31 11.52
N LEU A 203 -9.30 -1.40 10.76
CA LEU A 203 -8.21 -1.89 9.93
C LEU A 203 -8.08 -1.05 8.64
N TRP A 204 -6.90 -0.53 8.38
CA TRP A 204 -6.47 -0.01 7.09
C TRP A 204 -5.44 -0.99 6.50
N VAL A 205 -5.94 -1.94 5.71
CA VAL A 205 -5.09 -3.01 5.17
C VAL A 205 -4.29 -2.52 3.97
N ALA A 206 -2.99 -2.78 3.97
CA ALA A 206 -2.11 -2.60 2.81
C ALA A 206 -1.99 -3.93 2.07
N ASP A 207 -2.65 -4.05 0.93
CA ASP A 207 -2.60 -5.28 0.15
C ASP A 207 -2.86 -5.00 -1.32
N TYR A 208 -1.87 -5.24 -2.18
CA TYR A 208 -1.91 -4.88 -3.59
C TYR A 208 -2.37 -6.05 -4.48
N HIS A 209 -3.32 -6.86 -3.98
CA HIS A 209 -3.99 -7.93 -4.73
C HIS A 209 -5.37 -7.51 -5.25
N ASP A 210 -6.07 -8.42 -5.91
CA ASP A 210 -7.42 -8.15 -6.44
C ASP A 210 -8.48 -8.01 -5.34
N SER A 211 -8.22 -8.58 -4.17
CA SER A 211 -9.04 -8.46 -2.95
C SER A 211 -8.12 -8.45 -1.73
N PRO A 212 -8.47 -7.73 -0.65
CA PRO A 212 -7.60 -7.64 0.51
C PRO A 212 -7.62 -8.92 1.33
N GLU A 213 -6.45 -9.38 1.74
CA GLU A 213 -6.32 -10.36 2.79
C GLU A 213 -6.53 -9.67 4.15
N VAL A 214 -7.47 -10.18 4.95
CA VAL A 214 -7.72 -9.64 6.28
C VAL A 214 -6.88 -10.39 7.30
N PRO A 215 -6.00 -9.70 8.07
CA PRO A 215 -5.20 -10.35 9.11
C PRO A 215 -6.08 -11.04 10.16
N LEU A 216 -5.58 -12.11 10.75
CA LEU A 216 -6.30 -12.93 11.70
C LEU A 216 -6.94 -12.14 12.87
N ALA A 217 -6.26 -11.10 13.33
CA ALA A 217 -6.76 -10.24 14.40
C ALA A 217 -8.08 -9.52 14.06
N TRP A 218 -8.31 -9.22 12.79
CA TRP A 218 -9.52 -8.52 12.31
C TRP A 218 -10.50 -9.43 11.57
N ALA A 219 -10.31 -10.75 11.61
CA ALA A 219 -11.16 -11.68 10.88
C ALA A 219 -12.66 -11.54 11.17
N ALA A 220 -13.04 -11.15 12.40
CA ALA A 220 -14.44 -10.92 12.79
C ALA A 220 -14.98 -9.54 12.34
N ASN A 221 -14.13 -8.53 12.21
CA ASN A 221 -14.52 -7.13 11.98
C ASN A 221 -14.30 -6.67 10.53
N GLY A 222 -13.45 -7.39 9.77
CA GLY A 222 -13.06 -7.02 8.43
C GLY A 222 -12.22 -5.73 8.39
N TRP A 223 -12.06 -5.21 7.19
CA TRP A 223 -11.33 -3.97 6.94
C TRP A 223 -12.28 -2.77 6.87
N ARG A 224 -11.73 -1.57 7.12
CA ARG A 224 -12.40 -0.27 6.92
C ARG A 224 -11.83 0.48 5.74
N LEU A 225 -10.50 0.50 5.62
CA LEU A 225 -9.78 1.05 4.48
C LEU A 225 -8.88 -0.05 3.90
N TRP A 226 -8.77 -0.05 2.59
CA TRP A 226 -7.87 -0.94 1.87
C TRP A 226 -7.02 -0.13 0.89
N GLN A 227 -5.71 -0.01 1.16
CA GLN A 227 -4.76 0.54 0.23
C GLN A 227 -4.47 -0.53 -0.82
N TYR A 228 -5.04 -0.35 -2.01
CA TYR A 228 -4.97 -1.31 -3.10
C TYR A 228 -3.94 -0.95 -4.17
N ALA A 229 -3.40 0.27 -4.13
CA ALA A 229 -2.36 0.75 -5.01
C ALA A 229 -1.49 1.74 -4.26
N GLY A 230 -0.19 1.54 -4.36
CA GLY A 230 0.83 2.39 -3.76
C GLY A 230 1.49 3.31 -4.75
N ASP A 231 2.40 4.11 -4.23
CA ASP A 231 3.24 5.05 -4.95
C ASP A 231 3.93 4.38 -6.15
N GLU A 232 3.87 5.05 -7.31
CA GLU A 232 4.59 4.66 -8.52
C GLU A 232 6.11 4.85 -8.42
N SER A 233 6.65 5.26 -7.29
CA SER A 233 8.10 5.42 -7.12
C SER A 233 8.88 4.15 -7.51
N ALA A 234 8.21 3.01 -7.54
CA ALA A 234 8.71 1.76 -8.10
C ALA A 234 8.40 1.55 -9.60
N GLY A 235 7.79 2.52 -10.29
CA GLY A 235 7.48 2.43 -11.73
C GLY A 235 6.47 1.35 -12.11
N ARG A 236 5.67 0.88 -11.14
CA ARG A 236 4.64 -0.13 -11.35
C ARG A 236 3.37 0.28 -10.62
N PRO A 237 2.25 0.51 -11.32
CA PRO A 237 0.97 0.42 -10.65
C PRO A 237 0.88 -1.02 -10.11
N ALA A 238 0.94 -1.18 -8.80
CA ALA A 238 0.62 -2.44 -8.19
C ALA A 238 -0.83 -2.72 -8.57
N TYR A 239 -1.08 -3.80 -9.25
CA TYR A 239 -2.41 -4.30 -9.62
C TYR A 239 -3.43 -3.30 -10.19
N GLY A 240 -3.47 -3.25 -11.51
CA GLY A 240 -4.49 -2.56 -12.26
C GLY A 240 -4.22 -1.06 -12.42
N GLN A 241 -4.87 -0.48 -13.40
CA GLN A 241 -4.77 0.94 -13.66
C GLN A 241 -5.47 1.70 -12.55
N THR A 242 -4.70 2.48 -11.78
CA THR A 242 -5.28 3.47 -10.88
C THR A 242 -5.90 4.59 -11.72
N THR A 243 -7.11 4.99 -11.39
CA THR A 243 -7.68 6.20 -11.97
C THR A 243 -6.82 7.40 -11.57
N ILE A 244 -6.50 8.25 -12.54
CA ILE A 244 -5.73 9.47 -12.30
C ILE A 244 -6.52 10.36 -11.35
N VAL A 245 -5.88 10.79 -10.26
CA VAL A 245 -6.39 11.82 -9.37
C VAL A 245 -5.83 13.17 -9.82
N ARG A 246 -6.69 14.02 -10.37
CA ARG A 246 -6.27 15.36 -10.79
C ARG A 246 -5.87 16.20 -9.57
N GLY A 247 -4.87 17.03 -9.73
CA GLY A 247 -4.40 17.92 -8.66
C GLY A 247 -3.30 17.35 -7.77
N VAL A 248 -2.89 16.10 -7.99
CA VAL A 248 -1.71 15.48 -7.37
C VAL A 248 -0.81 14.84 -8.44
N SER A 249 0.48 14.71 -8.16
CA SER A 249 1.44 14.07 -9.08
C SER A 249 1.23 12.56 -9.15
N HIS A 250 1.08 11.95 -8.01
CA HIS A 250 0.79 10.52 -7.76
C HIS A 250 0.22 10.43 -6.35
N CYS A 251 -0.39 9.33 -6.00
CA CYS A 251 -0.90 9.10 -4.65
C CYS A 251 -1.26 7.63 -4.45
N ASP A 252 -1.23 7.21 -3.22
CA ASP A 252 -1.76 5.92 -2.83
C ASP A 252 -3.28 5.97 -2.82
N ARG A 253 -3.91 4.86 -3.20
CA ARG A 253 -5.36 4.76 -3.41
C ARG A 253 -5.97 3.79 -2.43
N ASN A 254 -7.09 4.20 -1.87
CA ASN A 254 -7.77 3.43 -0.84
C ASN A 254 -9.27 3.28 -1.13
N LEU A 255 -9.75 2.05 -1.03
CA LEU A 255 -11.18 1.80 -0.93
C LEU A 255 -11.63 1.89 0.52
N PHE A 256 -12.86 2.38 0.70
CA PHE A 256 -13.56 2.31 1.97
C PHE A 256 -14.63 1.22 1.93
N SER A 257 -14.73 0.39 2.97
CA SER A 257 -15.73 -0.67 3.11
C SER A 257 -17.11 -0.10 3.45
N GLY A 258 -17.77 0.50 2.46
CA GLY A 258 -19.07 1.13 2.63
C GLY A 258 -19.37 2.19 1.58
N ASP A 259 -20.47 2.91 1.79
CA ASP A 259 -20.87 4.03 0.93
C ASP A 259 -20.32 5.38 1.43
N ALA A 260 -20.62 6.47 0.71
CA ALA A 260 -20.17 7.82 1.02
C ALA A 260 -20.68 8.33 2.38
N ALA A 261 -21.91 7.97 2.76
CA ALA A 261 -22.48 8.37 4.04
C ALA A 261 -21.84 7.60 5.21
N ALA A 262 -21.50 6.34 5.00
CA ALA A 262 -20.77 5.53 5.96
C ALA A 262 -19.32 6.05 6.12
N LEU A 263 -18.66 6.47 5.02
CA LEU A 263 -17.33 7.07 5.07
C LEU A 263 -17.34 8.37 5.89
N ASP A 264 -18.31 9.24 5.68
CA ASP A 264 -18.43 10.50 6.41
C ASP A 264 -18.62 10.27 7.92
N ARG A 265 -19.44 9.29 8.31
CA ARG A 265 -19.60 8.89 9.72
C ARG A 265 -18.32 8.31 10.31
N PHE A 266 -17.71 7.36 9.59
CA PHE A 266 -16.48 6.71 10.03
C PHE A 266 -15.36 7.72 10.30
N TRP A 267 -15.23 8.76 9.45
CA TRP A 267 -14.17 9.76 9.58
C TRP A 267 -14.23 10.54 10.89
N GLY A 268 -15.43 10.77 11.41
CA GLY A 268 -15.63 11.44 12.69
C GLY A 268 -15.49 10.56 13.92
N THR A 269 -15.69 9.27 13.77
CA THR A 269 -15.70 8.31 14.90
C THR A 269 -14.46 7.41 14.93
N ALA A 270 -13.94 7.03 13.77
CA ALA A 270 -12.79 6.13 13.55
C ALA A 270 -12.75 4.91 14.48
N ASN A 271 -13.90 4.24 14.68
CA ASN A 271 -14.05 3.03 15.45
C ASN A 271 -14.28 1.84 14.53
#